data_698394cf876202c331496f831fd74894
#
_entry.id   698394cf876202c331496f831fd74894
#
_cell.length_a   1.000
_cell.length_b   1.000
_cell.length_c   1.000
_cell.angle_alpha   90.00
_cell.angle_beta   90.00
_cell.angle_gamma   90.00
#
_symmetry.space_group_name_H-M   'P 1'
#
loop_
_entity.id
_entity.type
_entity.pdbx_description
1 polymer ?
#
loop_
_entity_poly.entity_id
_entity_poly.type
_entity_poly.pdbx_seq_one_letter_code
_entity_poly.pdbx_strand_id
1 'polypeptide(L)'
;MKVKALLLLSLLSTTMVFGQSDPTIMTINGHPVSRSEFEYSYNKNNAEGVIDKKSIADYVDLFINYKLKVQAALDARLDTLSSFKQEFLTYRDQQVRPSFLTDSDIEKAARDIYQETKKSIDANGGLWRCAHILVGINQRATKEEELKAKVLADSIYNALQHGANFGELARKYSADRESVQNGGELPLLQKGQTVQEFERAMLALKPGEISKPTLSPYGYHIIKMIAHEGLA
;
A
#
# COMPACT_ATOMS: atom_id res chain seq x y z
N MET A 1 -82.46 -31.47 -19.44
CA MET A 1 -81.40 -30.74 -18.80
C MET A 1 -80.45 -30.24 -19.87
N LYS A 2 -80.42 -28.93 -20.09
CA LYS A 2 -79.55 -28.30 -21.13
C LYS A 2 -78.31 -27.78 -20.43
N VAL A 3 -77.16 -28.36 -20.74
CA VAL A 3 -75.85 -27.90 -20.25
C VAL A 3 -75.41 -26.80 -21.20
N LYS A 4 -75.28 -25.55 -20.68
CA LYS A 4 -74.65 -24.43 -21.41
C LYS A 4 -73.16 -24.49 -21.22
N ALA A 5 -72.41 -24.78 -22.30
CA ALA A 5 -70.98 -24.65 -22.33
C ALA A 5 -70.60 -23.15 -22.39
N LEU A 6 -69.91 -22.68 -21.39
CA LEU A 6 -69.31 -21.32 -21.35
C LEU A 6 -67.91 -21.38 -21.98
N LEU A 7 -67.79 -20.84 -23.19
CA LEU A 7 -66.49 -20.66 -23.83
C LEU A 7 -65.80 -19.43 -23.20
N LEU A 8 -64.71 -19.67 -22.42
CA LEU A 8 -63.83 -18.63 -21.91
C LEU A 8 -62.84 -18.31 -23.00
N LEU A 9 -63.04 -17.18 -23.69
CA LEU A 9 -62.09 -16.65 -24.66
C LEU A 9 -60.98 -15.92 -23.88
N SER A 10 -59.81 -16.57 -23.64
CA SER A 10 -58.65 -15.95 -23.08
C SER A 10 -57.97 -15.07 -24.14
N LEU A 11 -58.10 -13.75 -24.01
CA LEU A 11 -57.33 -12.79 -24.77
C LEU A 11 -55.87 -12.86 -24.30
N LEU A 12 -55.03 -13.55 -25.07
CA LEU A 12 -53.58 -13.42 -24.93
C LEU A 12 -53.16 -12.04 -25.48
N SER A 13 -53.04 -11.06 -24.60
CA SER A 13 -52.36 -9.80 -24.95
C SER A 13 -50.86 -10.05 -25.03
N THR A 14 -50.35 -10.32 -26.24
CA THR A 14 -48.94 -10.25 -26.52
C THR A 14 -48.51 -8.81 -26.46
N THR A 15 -47.94 -8.38 -25.32
CA THR A 15 -47.18 -7.15 -25.25
C THR A 15 -45.91 -7.33 -26.11
N MET A 16 -45.94 -6.78 -27.33
CA MET A 16 -44.71 -6.59 -28.09
C MET A 16 -43.83 -5.61 -27.32
N VAL A 17 -42.77 -6.12 -26.70
CA VAL A 17 -41.69 -5.32 -26.21
C VAL A 17 -40.96 -4.83 -27.47
N PHE A 18 -41.29 -3.63 -27.94
CA PHE A 18 -40.48 -2.90 -28.88
C PHE A 18 -39.15 -2.62 -28.21
N GLY A 19 -38.12 -3.42 -28.51
CA GLY A 19 -36.76 -3.05 -28.19
C GLY A 19 -36.53 -1.67 -28.79
N GLN A 20 -36.18 -0.69 -27.96
CA GLN A 20 -35.81 0.65 -28.47
C GLN A 20 -34.70 0.43 -29.49
N SER A 21 -34.97 0.68 -30.79
CA SER A 21 -33.96 0.64 -31.83
C SER A 21 -32.95 1.74 -31.53
N ASP A 22 -31.67 1.40 -31.49
CA ASP A 22 -30.59 2.37 -31.35
C ASP A 22 -30.29 2.97 -32.75
N PRO A 23 -30.87 4.12 -33.12
CA PRO A 23 -30.80 4.60 -34.48
C PRO A 23 -29.38 5.09 -34.82
N THR A 24 -28.98 4.85 -36.06
CA THR A 24 -27.80 5.49 -36.62
C THR A 24 -28.07 7.00 -36.78
N ILE A 25 -27.28 7.83 -36.12
CA ILE A 25 -27.45 9.29 -36.17
C ILE A 25 -26.46 9.98 -37.11
N MET A 26 -25.34 9.33 -37.43
CA MET A 26 -24.37 9.83 -38.40
C MET A 26 -23.55 8.67 -38.99
N THR A 27 -22.82 8.96 -40.08
CA THR A 27 -21.87 8.01 -40.67
C THR A 27 -20.52 8.71 -40.82
N ILE A 28 -19.46 8.11 -40.30
CA ILE A 28 -18.11 8.66 -40.33
C ILE A 28 -17.21 7.70 -41.08
N ASN A 29 -16.65 8.13 -42.21
CA ASN A 29 -15.83 7.31 -43.12
C ASN A 29 -16.47 5.94 -43.46
N GLY A 30 -17.79 5.96 -43.74
CA GLY A 30 -18.54 4.73 -44.06
C GLY A 30 -19.00 3.89 -42.88
N HIS A 31 -18.58 4.19 -41.67
CA HIS A 31 -18.96 3.47 -40.45
C HIS A 31 -20.15 4.17 -39.75
N PRO A 32 -21.25 3.45 -39.51
CA PRO A 32 -22.40 4.02 -38.80
C PRO A 32 -22.07 4.28 -37.34
N VAL A 33 -22.57 5.36 -36.79
CA VAL A 33 -22.53 5.71 -35.35
C VAL A 33 -23.94 5.74 -34.83
N SER A 34 -24.18 4.95 -33.79
CA SER A 34 -25.49 4.93 -33.16
C SER A 34 -25.67 6.09 -32.17
N ARG A 35 -26.93 6.37 -31.82
CA ARG A 35 -27.29 7.37 -30.83
C ARG A 35 -26.65 7.06 -29.48
N SER A 36 -26.75 5.82 -29.01
CA SER A 36 -26.21 5.42 -27.71
C SER A 36 -24.70 5.57 -27.62
N GLU A 37 -23.97 5.29 -28.71
CA GLU A 37 -22.51 5.46 -28.79
C GLU A 37 -22.12 6.95 -28.61
N PHE A 38 -22.79 7.82 -29.32
CA PHE A 38 -22.55 9.25 -29.22
C PHE A 38 -22.91 9.80 -27.85
N GLU A 39 -24.10 9.46 -27.34
CA GLU A 39 -24.56 9.89 -26.01
C GLU A 39 -23.65 9.39 -24.91
N TYR A 40 -23.19 8.15 -24.96
CA TYR A 40 -22.21 7.64 -24.00
C TYR A 40 -20.93 8.46 -23.99
N SER A 41 -20.38 8.71 -25.18
CA SER A 41 -19.14 9.48 -25.33
C SER A 41 -19.30 10.94 -24.87
N TYR A 42 -20.43 11.59 -25.24
CA TYR A 42 -20.76 12.92 -24.83
C TYR A 42 -20.90 13.05 -23.31
N ASN A 43 -21.69 12.18 -22.70
CA ASN A 43 -21.95 12.19 -21.27
C ASN A 43 -20.68 11.91 -20.44
N LYS A 44 -19.83 10.99 -20.90
CA LYS A 44 -18.56 10.70 -20.26
C LYS A 44 -17.65 11.93 -20.21
N ASN A 45 -17.62 12.72 -21.28
CA ASN A 45 -16.78 13.91 -21.38
C ASN A 45 -17.42 15.18 -20.81
N ASN A 46 -18.69 15.12 -20.41
CA ASN A 46 -19.44 16.21 -19.79
C ASN A 46 -20.01 15.82 -18.42
N ALA A 47 -19.44 14.82 -17.76
CA ALA A 47 -19.85 14.36 -16.45
C ALA A 47 -19.75 15.44 -15.37
N GLU A 48 -20.33 15.19 -14.22
CA GLU A 48 -20.20 16.07 -13.06
C GLU A 48 -18.70 16.20 -12.68
N GLY A 49 -18.25 17.45 -12.43
CA GLY A 49 -16.84 17.74 -12.13
C GLY A 49 -15.96 18.07 -13.35
N VAL A 50 -16.45 17.90 -14.57
CA VAL A 50 -15.73 18.36 -15.77
C VAL A 50 -15.82 19.89 -15.85
N ILE A 51 -14.65 20.55 -15.86
CA ILE A 51 -14.55 22.02 -15.83
C ILE A 51 -14.94 22.65 -17.18
N ASP A 52 -14.52 22.02 -18.29
CA ASP A 52 -14.71 22.55 -19.66
C ASP A 52 -15.75 21.71 -20.42
N LYS A 53 -17.01 21.78 -19.95
CA LYS A 53 -18.13 21.09 -20.60
C LYS A 53 -18.41 21.70 -21.97
N LYS A 54 -18.63 20.84 -22.96
CA LYS A 54 -18.91 21.25 -24.33
C LYS A 54 -20.40 21.17 -24.63
N SER A 55 -20.90 22.10 -25.46
CA SER A 55 -22.22 21.95 -26.05
C SER A 55 -22.23 20.70 -26.98
N ILE A 56 -23.43 20.18 -27.29
CA ILE A 56 -23.56 19.09 -28.26
C ILE A 56 -22.95 19.50 -29.61
N ALA A 57 -23.18 20.73 -30.08
CA ALA A 57 -22.66 21.23 -31.35
C ALA A 57 -21.12 21.25 -31.37
N ASP A 58 -20.49 21.77 -30.31
CA ASP A 58 -19.03 21.80 -30.21
C ASP A 58 -18.41 20.39 -30.04
N TYR A 59 -19.16 19.49 -29.42
CA TYR A 59 -18.69 18.13 -29.19
C TYR A 59 -18.73 17.25 -30.46
N VAL A 60 -19.65 17.52 -31.40
CA VAL A 60 -19.77 16.76 -32.66
C VAL A 60 -18.46 16.72 -33.42
N ASP A 61 -17.80 17.88 -33.61
CA ASP A 61 -16.53 17.96 -34.33
C ASP A 61 -15.41 17.21 -33.60
N LEU A 62 -15.37 17.30 -32.27
CA LEU A 62 -14.41 16.55 -31.46
C LEU A 62 -14.63 15.06 -31.58
N PHE A 63 -15.89 14.62 -31.57
CA PHE A 63 -16.26 13.22 -31.70
C PHE A 63 -15.92 12.66 -33.10
N ILE A 64 -16.22 13.40 -34.15
CA ILE A 64 -15.85 13.02 -35.52
C ILE A 64 -14.33 12.85 -35.63
N ASN A 65 -13.56 13.83 -35.17
CA ASN A 65 -12.10 13.76 -35.19
C ASN A 65 -11.56 12.57 -34.37
N TYR A 66 -12.16 12.28 -33.23
CA TYR A 66 -11.83 11.11 -32.43
C TYR A 66 -12.04 9.82 -33.21
N LYS A 67 -13.22 9.62 -33.81
CA LYS A 67 -13.56 8.43 -34.60
C LYS A 67 -12.62 8.26 -35.81
N LEU A 68 -12.29 9.34 -36.52
CA LEU A 68 -11.34 9.29 -37.64
C LEU A 68 -9.94 8.88 -37.19
N LYS A 69 -9.46 9.39 -36.04
CA LYS A 69 -8.16 9.01 -35.48
C LYS A 69 -8.13 7.54 -35.07
N VAL A 70 -9.21 7.04 -34.45
CA VAL A 70 -9.33 5.63 -34.08
C VAL A 70 -9.30 4.74 -35.33
N GLN A 71 -10.05 5.11 -36.39
CA GLN A 71 -10.03 4.36 -37.63
C GLN A 71 -8.64 4.35 -38.25
N ALA A 72 -7.97 5.49 -38.37
CA ALA A 72 -6.62 5.58 -38.89
C ALA A 72 -5.61 4.70 -38.11
N ALA A 73 -5.77 4.65 -36.77
CA ALA A 73 -4.95 3.79 -35.93
C ALA A 73 -5.19 2.30 -36.19
N LEU A 74 -6.45 1.91 -36.39
CA LEU A 74 -6.83 0.53 -36.76
C LEU A 74 -6.30 0.14 -38.16
N ASP A 75 -6.44 1.03 -39.13
CA ASP A 75 -5.92 0.83 -40.50
C ASP A 75 -4.39 0.67 -40.47
N ALA A 76 -3.71 1.42 -39.64
CA ALA A 76 -2.26 1.30 -39.38
C ALA A 76 -1.90 0.12 -38.45
N ARG A 77 -2.87 -0.66 -37.98
CA ARG A 77 -2.70 -1.84 -37.11
C ARG A 77 -1.97 -1.51 -35.78
N LEU A 78 -2.10 -0.30 -35.26
CA LEU A 78 -1.44 0.10 -34.02
C LEU A 78 -1.94 -0.69 -32.80
N ASP A 79 -3.18 -1.17 -32.83
CA ASP A 79 -3.80 -2.06 -31.85
C ASP A 79 -3.11 -3.44 -31.74
N THR A 80 -2.33 -3.84 -32.76
CA THR A 80 -1.59 -5.10 -32.76
C THR A 80 -0.21 -5.02 -32.13
N LEU A 81 0.31 -3.81 -31.88
CA LEU A 81 1.62 -3.59 -31.28
C LEU A 81 1.69 -4.15 -29.85
N SER A 82 2.80 -4.79 -29.53
CA SER A 82 3.02 -5.34 -28.18
C SER A 82 2.96 -4.27 -27.09
N SER A 83 3.52 -3.08 -27.36
CA SER A 83 3.47 -1.93 -26.46
C SER A 83 2.03 -1.50 -26.17
N PHE A 84 1.20 -1.35 -27.21
CA PHE A 84 -0.22 -1.01 -27.06
C PHE A 84 -0.96 -2.07 -26.22
N LYS A 85 -0.75 -3.35 -26.53
CA LYS A 85 -1.40 -4.45 -25.80
C LYS A 85 -1.02 -4.46 -24.32
N GLN A 86 0.25 -4.24 -24.00
CA GLN A 86 0.70 -4.18 -22.61
C GLN A 86 0.09 -2.99 -21.86
N GLU A 87 0.08 -1.82 -22.50
CA GLU A 87 -0.52 -0.63 -21.91
C GLU A 87 -2.04 -0.79 -21.72
N PHE A 88 -2.74 -1.28 -22.73
CA PHE A 88 -4.18 -1.58 -22.65
C PHE A 88 -4.50 -2.56 -21.55
N LEU A 89 -3.74 -3.66 -21.40
CA LEU A 89 -3.93 -4.62 -20.32
C LEU A 89 -3.74 -3.97 -18.95
N THR A 90 -2.75 -3.09 -18.80
CA THR A 90 -2.49 -2.37 -17.57
C THR A 90 -3.69 -1.49 -17.19
N TYR A 91 -4.19 -0.67 -18.11
CA TYR A 91 -5.35 0.19 -17.87
C TYR A 91 -6.63 -0.62 -17.62
N ARG A 92 -6.85 -1.67 -18.41
CA ARG A 92 -7.98 -2.59 -18.21
C ARG A 92 -7.96 -3.17 -16.80
N ASP A 93 -6.82 -3.70 -16.39
CA ASP A 93 -6.70 -4.35 -15.08
C ASP A 93 -6.88 -3.35 -13.92
N GLN A 94 -6.39 -2.13 -14.07
CA GLN A 94 -6.65 -1.07 -13.10
C GLN A 94 -8.13 -0.73 -12.95
N GLN A 95 -8.89 -0.74 -14.05
CA GLN A 95 -10.31 -0.43 -14.04
C GLN A 95 -11.18 -1.60 -13.54
N VAL A 96 -10.78 -2.81 -13.87
CA VAL A 96 -11.60 -4.02 -13.63
C VAL A 96 -11.31 -4.65 -12.27
N ARG A 97 -10.05 -4.62 -11.78
CA ARG A 97 -9.69 -5.20 -10.48
C ARG A 97 -10.57 -4.75 -9.31
N PRO A 98 -10.89 -3.46 -9.15
CA PRO A 98 -11.74 -3.03 -8.04
C PRO A 98 -13.14 -3.67 -8.04
N SER A 99 -13.65 -4.07 -9.22
CA SER A 99 -14.98 -4.70 -9.33
C SER A 99 -14.99 -6.19 -9.00
N PHE A 100 -13.82 -6.83 -8.90
CA PHE A 100 -13.68 -8.24 -8.53
C PHE A 100 -13.39 -8.46 -7.04
N LEU A 101 -13.01 -7.40 -6.32
CA LEU A 101 -12.71 -7.47 -4.89
C LEU A 101 -13.81 -6.75 -4.12
N THR A 102 -14.53 -7.48 -3.30
CA THR A 102 -15.46 -6.88 -2.33
C THR A 102 -14.69 -6.43 -1.09
N ASP A 103 -15.25 -5.48 -0.34
CA ASP A 103 -14.69 -5.07 0.96
C ASP A 103 -14.54 -6.28 1.90
N SER A 104 -15.45 -7.24 1.80
CA SER A 104 -15.38 -8.50 2.56
C SER A 104 -14.18 -9.36 2.18
N ASP A 105 -13.82 -9.43 0.88
CA ASP A 105 -12.63 -10.19 0.44
C ASP A 105 -11.35 -9.53 0.92
N ILE A 106 -11.29 -8.19 0.87
CA ILE A 106 -10.16 -7.40 1.35
C ILE A 106 -10.01 -7.57 2.86
N GLU A 107 -11.10 -7.45 3.62
CA GLU A 107 -11.08 -7.61 5.08
C GLU A 107 -10.66 -9.04 5.48
N LYS A 108 -11.19 -10.04 4.80
CA LYS A 108 -10.80 -11.44 5.04
C LYS A 108 -9.32 -11.66 4.79
N ALA A 109 -8.80 -11.20 3.64
CA ALA A 109 -7.38 -11.33 3.29
C ALA A 109 -6.49 -10.59 4.30
N ALA A 110 -6.86 -9.37 4.70
CA ALA A 110 -6.14 -8.61 5.71
C ALA A 110 -6.13 -9.33 7.07
N ARG A 111 -7.24 -9.93 7.47
CA ARG A 111 -7.36 -10.70 8.71
C ARG A 111 -6.50 -11.97 8.66
N ASP A 112 -6.51 -12.69 7.55
CA ASP A 112 -5.69 -13.89 7.36
C ASP A 112 -4.19 -13.54 7.45
N ILE A 113 -3.74 -12.49 6.75
CA ILE A 113 -2.35 -11.99 6.82
C ILE A 113 -1.98 -11.56 8.25
N TYR A 114 -2.88 -10.83 8.92
CA TYR A 114 -2.66 -10.42 10.31
C TYR A 114 -2.47 -11.64 11.23
N GLN A 115 -3.32 -12.66 11.13
CA GLN A 115 -3.23 -13.85 11.97
C GLN A 115 -1.95 -14.65 11.71
N GLU A 116 -1.54 -14.80 10.46
CA GLU A 116 -0.27 -15.46 10.11
C GLU A 116 0.93 -14.67 10.64
N THR A 117 0.92 -13.33 10.46
CA THR A 117 1.97 -12.44 10.97
C THR A 117 2.05 -12.52 12.49
N LYS A 118 0.90 -12.43 13.18
CA LYS A 118 0.82 -12.56 14.63
C LYS A 118 1.40 -13.90 15.11
N LYS A 119 0.97 -14.99 14.50
CA LYS A 119 1.47 -16.32 14.83
C LYS A 119 2.99 -16.45 14.63
N SER A 120 3.52 -15.89 13.56
CA SER A 120 4.95 -15.87 13.29
C SER A 120 5.73 -15.06 14.32
N ILE A 121 5.25 -13.86 14.66
CA ILE A 121 5.86 -12.99 15.68
C ILE A 121 5.84 -13.68 17.05
N ASP A 122 4.70 -14.21 17.47
CA ASP A 122 4.55 -14.87 18.76
C ASP A 122 5.43 -16.13 18.86
N ALA A 123 5.52 -16.92 17.79
CA ALA A 123 6.41 -18.10 17.71
C ALA A 123 7.89 -17.73 17.81
N ASN A 124 8.29 -16.53 17.32
CA ASN A 124 9.65 -16.02 17.43
C ASN A 124 9.93 -15.29 18.75
N GLY A 125 8.97 -15.26 19.67
CA GLY A 125 9.11 -14.68 21.00
C GLY A 125 8.59 -13.26 21.13
N GLY A 126 7.85 -12.73 20.15
CA GLY A 126 7.22 -11.42 20.23
C GLY A 126 8.04 -10.28 19.63
N LEU A 127 7.71 -9.08 20.05
CA LEU A 127 8.31 -7.83 19.62
C LEU A 127 9.00 -7.13 20.79
N TRP A 128 10.16 -6.56 20.53
CA TRP A 128 10.95 -5.79 21.50
C TRP A 128 10.96 -4.33 21.11
N ARG A 129 10.50 -3.49 22.03
CA ARG A 129 10.69 -2.04 21.96
C ARG A 129 11.84 -1.67 22.86
N CYS A 130 12.91 -1.13 22.31
CA CYS A 130 14.06 -0.70 23.05
C CYS A 130 14.63 0.61 22.53
N ALA A 131 15.43 1.25 23.36
CA ALA A 131 16.29 2.36 22.97
C ALA A 131 17.75 1.95 23.16
N HIS A 132 18.65 2.55 22.39
CA HIS A 132 20.07 2.32 22.58
C HIS A 132 20.91 3.59 22.49
N ILE A 133 22.10 3.52 23.08
CA ILE A 133 23.19 4.49 22.89
C ILE A 133 24.34 3.72 22.29
N LEU A 134 24.79 4.11 21.10
CA LEU A 134 25.96 3.53 20.45
C LEU A 134 27.16 4.43 20.63
N VAL A 135 28.16 3.98 21.41
CA VAL A 135 29.48 4.60 21.44
C VAL A 135 30.28 3.95 20.31
N GLY A 136 30.31 4.60 19.16
CA GLY A 136 30.88 4.05 17.93
C GLY A 136 32.39 3.83 18.02
N ILE A 137 32.85 2.75 17.40
CA ILE A 137 34.27 2.43 17.23
C ILE A 137 34.50 2.19 15.74
N ASN A 138 35.53 2.87 15.20
CA ASN A 138 35.90 2.64 13.81
C ASN A 138 36.53 1.23 13.65
N GLN A 139 36.27 0.55 12.55
CA GLN A 139 36.84 -0.78 12.26
C GLN A 139 38.38 -0.81 12.23
N ARG A 140 39.02 0.35 12.06
CA ARG A 140 40.46 0.49 12.09
C ARG A 140 40.97 1.22 13.34
N ALA A 141 40.16 1.23 14.39
CA ALA A 141 40.49 1.89 15.63
C ALA A 141 41.73 1.26 16.27
N THR A 142 42.55 2.10 16.88
CA THR A 142 43.66 1.66 17.69
C THR A 142 43.15 1.14 19.04
N LYS A 143 43.98 0.37 19.75
CA LYS A 143 43.64 -0.11 21.10
C LYS A 143 43.37 1.05 22.08
N GLU A 144 44.01 2.17 21.88
CA GLU A 144 43.77 3.37 22.72
C GLU A 144 42.38 3.97 22.44
N GLU A 145 41.96 4.04 21.18
CA GLU A 145 40.63 4.51 20.80
C GLU A 145 39.51 3.56 21.30
N GLU A 146 39.75 2.25 21.20
CA GLU A 146 38.84 1.25 21.78
C GLU A 146 38.71 1.42 23.30
N LEU A 147 39.82 1.65 23.99
CA LEU A 147 39.80 1.90 25.44
C LEU A 147 39.07 3.20 25.80
N LYS A 148 39.27 4.27 25.03
CA LYS A 148 38.52 5.53 25.22
C LYS A 148 37.02 5.33 25.04
N ALA A 149 36.62 4.59 24.00
CA ALA A 149 35.21 4.27 23.77
C ALA A 149 34.61 3.44 24.91
N LYS A 150 35.35 2.46 25.41
CA LYS A 150 34.94 1.68 26.58
C LYS A 150 34.75 2.54 27.82
N VAL A 151 35.72 3.39 28.17
CA VAL A 151 35.61 4.29 29.32
C VAL A 151 34.41 5.24 29.19
N LEU A 152 34.17 5.76 27.98
CA LEU A 152 32.99 6.61 27.73
C LEU A 152 31.70 5.82 27.92
N ALA A 153 31.60 4.60 27.36
CA ALA A 153 30.41 3.76 27.51
C ALA A 153 30.15 3.40 28.98
N ASP A 154 31.19 3.06 29.73
CA ASP A 154 31.08 2.78 31.17
C ASP A 154 30.64 4.04 31.95
N SER A 155 31.15 5.22 31.60
CA SER A 155 30.72 6.49 32.18
C SER A 155 29.25 6.82 31.93
N ILE A 156 28.78 6.60 30.69
CA ILE A 156 27.37 6.79 30.32
C ILE A 156 26.50 5.81 31.11
N TYR A 157 26.89 4.55 31.16
CA TYR A 157 26.15 3.53 31.93
C TYR A 157 26.07 3.89 33.42
N ASN A 158 27.18 4.32 34.02
CA ASN A 158 27.18 4.77 35.40
C ASN A 158 26.26 5.97 35.63
N ALA A 159 26.26 6.96 34.73
CA ALA A 159 25.33 8.10 34.82
C ALA A 159 23.86 7.63 34.78
N LEU A 160 23.54 6.67 33.91
CA LEU A 160 22.19 6.09 33.81
C LEU A 160 21.77 5.36 35.09
N GLN A 161 22.69 4.64 35.74
CA GLN A 161 22.44 3.97 37.01
C GLN A 161 22.16 4.99 38.16
N HIS A 162 22.62 6.22 37.99
CA HIS A 162 22.37 7.33 38.94
C HIS A 162 21.20 8.24 38.53
N GLY A 163 20.36 7.79 37.58
CA GLY A 163 19.12 8.46 37.19
C GLY A 163 19.24 9.49 36.08
N ALA A 164 20.35 9.55 35.35
CA ALA A 164 20.45 10.43 34.20
C ALA A 164 19.41 10.04 33.12
N ASN A 165 18.94 11.03 32.35
CA ASN A 165 17.95 10.80 31.28
C ASN A 165 18.59 10.07 30.10
N PHE A 166 18.02 8.91 29.75
CA PHE A 166 18.53 8.06 28.67
C PHE A 166 18.52 8.79 27.32
N GLY A 167 17.39 9.44 26.97
CA GLY A 167 17.24 10.14 25.71
C GLY A 167 18.19 11.33 25.54
N GLU A 168 18.48 12.05 26.62
CA GLU A 168 19.47 13.16 26.60
C GLU A 168 20.89 12.63 26.37
N LEU A 169 21.25 11.54 27.03
CA LEU A 169 22.56 10.91 26.82
C LEU A 169 22.66 10.29 25.42
N ALA A 170 21.58 9.71 24.89
CA ALA A 170 21.51 9.25 23.51
C ALA A 170 21.77 10.39 22.51
N ARG A 171 21.06 11.51 22.65
CA ARG A 171 21.26 12.69 21.80
C ARG A 171 22.70 13.25 21.87
N LYS A 172 23.31 13.16 23.03
CA LYS A 172 24.65 13.71 23.27
C LYS A 172 25.77 12.81 22.79
N TYR A 173 25.64 11.51 22.95
CA TYR A 173 26.77 10.58 22.83
C TYR A 173 26.57 9.49 21.77
N SER A 174 25.34 9.23 21.32
CA SER A 174 25.11 8.14 20.38
C SER A 174 25.63 8.45 18.98
N ALA A 175 26.36 7.51 18.42
CA ALA A 175 26.81 7.52 17.02
C ALA A 175 25.72 7.05 16.04
N ASP A 176 24.63 6.45 16.53
CA ASP A 176 23.50 6.06 15.71
C ASP A 176 22.62 7.28 15.39
N ARG A 177 22.82 7.80 14.16
CA ARG A 177 22.15 9.02 13.68
C ARG A 177 20.66 8.86 13.45
N GLU A 178 20.19 7.64 13.24
CA GLU A 178 18.79 7.36 12.91
C GLU A 178 17.92 7.45 14.17
N SER A 179 18.36 6.89 15.30
CA SER A 179 17.59 6.86 16.54
C SER A 179 17.83 8.09 17.46
N VAL A 180 18.88 8.84 17.25
CA VAL A 180 19.27 10.01 18.09
C VAL A 180 18.14 11.00 18.28
N GLN A 181 17.39 11.32 17.21
CA GLN A 181 16.30 12.30 17.26
C GLN A 181 15.15 11.83 18.17
N ASN A 182 14.95 10.52 18.25
CA ASN A 182 13.94 9.89 19.11
C ASN A 182 14.51 9.47 20.46
N GLY A 183 15.64 10.06 20.91
CA GLY A 183 16.24 9.70 22.20
C GLY A 183 16.84 8.31 22.25
N GLY A 184 17.23 7.76 21.11
CA GLY A 184 17.77 6.41 20.96
C GLY A 184 16.74 5.30 20.75
N GLU A 185 15.45 5.60 20.68
CA GLU A 185 14.42 4.58 20.43
C GLU A 185 14.55 4.00 19.02
N LEU A 186 14.51 2.68 18.96
CA LEU A 186 14.56 1.89 17.73
C LEU A 186 13.14 1.52 17.29
N PRO A 187 12.93 1.21 15.98
CA PRO A 187 11.74 0.52 15.54
C PRO A 187 11.50 -0.78 16.33
N LEU A 188 10.28 -1.30 16.29
CA LEU A 188 9.99 -2.61 16.89
C LEU A 188 10.91 -3.66 16.29
N LEU A 189 11.59 -4.42 17.13
CA LEU A 189 12.57 -5.43 16.75
C LEU A 189 12.00 -6.85 16.92
N GLN A 190 12.44 -7.75 16.04
CA GLN A 190 12.27 -9.19 16.15
C GLN A 190 13.64 -9.85 16.27
N LYS A 191 13.67 -11.11 16.74
CA LYS A 191 14.90 -11.91 16.72
C LYS A 191 15.47 -12.02 15.31
N GLY A 192 16.79 -11.93 15.21
CA GLY A 192 17.51 -12.01 13.95
C GLY A 192 17.64 -10.68 13.18
N GLN A 193 17.08 -9.57 13.69
CA GLN A 193 17.14 -8.27 13.03
C GLN A 193 18.34 -7.40 13.43
N THR A 194 19.05 -7.79 14.48
CA THR A 194 20.21 -7.04 15.00
C THR A 194 21.45 -7.92 15.05
N VAL A 195 22.62 -7.29 15.29
CA VAL A 195 23.84 -8.04 15.50
C VAL A 195 23.74 -8.89 16.75
N GLN A 196 24.42 -10.04 16.74
CA GLN A 196 24.27 -11.09 17.74
C GLN A 196 24.54 -10.61 19.18
N GLU A 197 25.52 -9.74 19.35
CA GLU A 197 25.88 -9.18 20.65
C GLU A 197 24.77 -8.28 21.21
N PHE A 198 24.20 -7.43 20.35
CA PHE A 198 23.06 -6.58 20.69
C PHE A 198 21.85 -7.44 21.06
N GLU A 199 21.49 -8.40 20.20
CA GLU A 199 20.35 -9.28 20.42
C GLU A 199 20.46 -10.04 21.72
N ARG A 200 21.62 -10.61 22.02
CA ARG A 200 21.85 -11.32 23.28
C ARG A 200 21.66 -10.43 24.49
N ALA A 201 22.18 -9.20 24.45
CA ALA A 201 22.00 -8.25 25.52
C ALA A 201 20.54 -7.81 25.67
N MET A 202 19.86 -7.54 24.55
CA MET A 202 18.44 -7.16 24.51
C MET A 202 17.54 -8.24 25.12
N LEU A 203 17.73 -9.50 24.71
CA LEU A 203 16.92 -10.64 25.17
C LEU A 203 17.09 -10.95 26.66
N ALA A 204 18.18 -10.51 27.28
CA ALA A 204 18.42 -10.70 28.72
C ALA A 204 17.73 -9.66 29.61
N LEU A 205 17.17 -8.59 29.00
CA LEU A 205 16.59 -7.46 29.73
C LEU A 205 15.08 -7.64 29.94
N LYS A 206 14.61 -7.19 31.08
CA LYS A 206 13.19 -6.98 31.37
C LYS A 206 12.81 -5.53 31.07
N PRO A 207 11.52 -5.23 30.82
CA PRO A 207 11.05 -3.85 30.68
C PRO A 207 11.53 -2.96 31.83
N GLY A 208 12.09 -1.81 31.49
CA GLY A 208 12.69 -0.84 32.40
C GLY A 208 14.19 -1.04 32.67
N GLU A 209 14.75 -2.20 32.38
CA GLU A 209 16.17 -2.47 32.63
C GLU A 209 17.08 -1.89 31.53
N ILE A 210 18.34 -1.61 31.94
CA ILE A 210 19.40 -1.07 31.06
C ILE A 210 20.56 -2.07 31.06
N SER A 211 21.05 -2.44 29.87
CA SER A 211 22.18 -3.34 29.71
C SER A 211 23.49 -2.68 30.16
N LYS A 212 24.45 -3.50 30.58
CA LYS A 212 25.86 -3.05 30.61
C LYS A 212 26.33 -2.76 29.17
N PRO A 213 27.36 -1.90 29.00
CA PRO A 213 27.96 -1.71 27.70
C PRO A 213 28.37 -3.03 27.04
N THR A 214 27.81 -3.31 25.87
CA THR A 214 28.01 -4.55 25.12
C THR A 214 28.76 -4.23 23.83
N LEU A 215 29.92 -4.82 23.62
CA LEU A 215 30.75 -4.62 22.44
C LEU A 215 30.16 -5.38 21.23
N SER A 216 30.08 -4.72 20.12
CA SER A 216 29.77 -5.27 18.78
C SER A 216 30.77 -4.77 17.74
N PRO A 217 30.70 -5.20 16.48
CA PRO A 217 31.53 -4.65 15.41
C PRO A 217 31.35 -3.13 15.16
N TYR A 218 30.29 -2.52 15.66
CA TYR A 218 30.02 -1.07 15.53
C TYR A 218 30.48 -0.24 16.71
N GLY A 219 30.77 -0.86 17.85
CA GLY A 219 31.14 -0.22 19.09
C GLY A 219 30.37 -0.74 20.29
N TYR A 220 30.34 0.04 21.38
CA TYR A 220 29.64 -0.32 22.59
C TYR A 220 28.20 0.15 22.57
N HIS A 221 27.25 -0.78 22.73
CA HIS A 221 25.82 -0.52 22.88
C HIS A 221 25.43 -0.51 24.35
N ILE A 222 24.67 0.48 24.76
CA ILE A 222 23.94 0.49 26.02
C ILE A 222 22.47 0.47 25.64
N ILE A 223 21.76 -0.59 26.04
CA ILE A 223 20.39 -0.87 25.60
C ILE A 223 19.43 -0.69 26.78
N LYS A 224 18.34 0.04 26.58
CA LYS A 224 17.23 0.14 27.52
C LYS A 224 16.04 -0.62 26.96
N MET A 225 15.54 -1.59 27.70
CA MET A 225 14.29 -2.28 27.36
C MET A 225 13.11 -1.39 27.75
N ILE A 226 12.25 -1.08 26.79
CA ILE A 226 11.03 -0.29 27.01
C ILE A 226 9.84 -1.22 27.20
N ALA A 227 9.64 -2.16 26.26
CA ALA A 227 8.56 -3.13 26.31
C ALA A 227 8.95 -4.41 25.56
N HIS A 228 8.33 -5.51 25.96
CA HIS A 228 8.37 -6.78 25.25
C HIS A 228 6.97 -7.36 25.24
N GLU A 229 6.40 -7.54 24.10
CA GLU A 229 4.99 -7.92 23.92
C GLU A 229 4.76 -8.72 22.63
N GLY A 230 3.68 -9.49 22.58
CA GLY A 230 3.18 -10.06 21.34
C GLY A 230 2.55 -9.00 20.45
N LEU A 231 2.17 -9.37 19.25
CA LEU A 231 1.34 -8.52 18.39
C LEU A 231 -0.08 -8.49 18.98
N ALA A 232 -0.56 -7.29 19.35
CA ALA A 232 -1.87 -7.08 19.95
C ALA A 232 -3.04 -7.39 19.00
#